data_ffcc49c10e8130dfa4bb35a2b421e36a
#
_entry.id   ffcc49c10e8130dfa4bb35a2b421e36a
#
_cell.length_a   1.000
_cell.length_b   1.000
_cell.length_c   1.000
_cell.angle_alpha   90.00
_cell.angle_beta   90.00
_cell.angle_gamma   90.00
#
_symmetry.space_group_name_H-M   'P 1'
#
loop_
_entity.id
_entity.type
_entity.pdbx_description
1 polymer ?
#
loop_
_entity_poly.entity_id
_entity_poly.type
_entity_poly.pdbx_seq_one_letter_code
_entity_poly.pdbx_strand_id
1 'polypeptide(L)'
;MSVSIKMRRLPVYLLLDTSGSMSGEPIEAVKNGVQVLISSLRQDPYALETAFLSVITFDSVAKQIIPLTDLASFQMQEIVANGGTSMGGGLRLLSQCMGREIAKSTAEKKGDWKPLVFLMTDGSPTDEWESGLVELQKCRPGMVVACAAGASADTSVLKRITEIVVQLDTADSATIKAFFKWVSASISIGSEKIESRGQEIGGLNELPPPPPEVNVVI
;
A
#
# COMPACT_ATOMS: atom_id res chain seq x y z
N MET A 1 37.42 9.94 1.81
CA MET A 1 36.18 9.94 0.99
C MET A 1 35.24 8.91 1.60
N SER A 2 34.21 9.36 2.33
CA SER A 2 33.19 8.47 2.87
C SER A 2 32.38 7.92 1.70
N VAL A 3 32.50 6.64 1.40
CA VAL A 3 31.60 5.96 0.47
C VAL A 3 30.25 5.93 1.18
N SER A 4 29.36 6.85 0.83
CA SER A 4 27.96 6.78 1.25
C SER A 4 27.39 5.49 0.65
N ILE A 5 27.30 4.45 1.45
CA ILE A 5 26.58 3.23 1.08
C ILE A 5 25.13 3.66 0.95
N LYS A 6 24.72 3.95 -0.28
CA LYS A 6 23.32 4.31 -0.55
C LYS A 6 22.46 3.09 -0.19
N MET A 7 21.76 3.20 0.92
CA MET A 7 20.87 2.14 1.41
C MET A 7 19.85 1.76 0.36
N ARG A 8 19.51 0.47 0.26
CA ARG A 8 18.49 -0.03 -0.65
C ARG A 8 17.13 0.41 -0.12
N ARG A 9 16.31 1.04 -0.97
CA ARG A 9 14.98 1.48 -0.59
C ARG A 9 14.03 0.28 -0.46
N LEU A 10 13.10 0.38 0.50
CA LEU A 10 11.89 -0.44 0.58
C LEU A 10 10.72 0.36 -0.02
N PRO A 11 10.35 0.13 -1.27
CA PRO A 11 9.21 0.81 -1.88
C PRO A 11 7.90 0.33 -1.25
N VAL A 12 7.02 1.26 -0.89
CA VAL A 12 5.69 0.99 -0.37
C VAL A 12 4.67 1.78 -1.19
N TYR A 13 3.69 1.09 -1.75
CA TYR A 13 2.62 1.70 -2.51
C TYR A 13 1.29 1.56 -1.78
N LEU A 14 0.65 2.69 -1.51
CA LEU A 14 -0.73 2.75 -1.04
C LEU A 14 -1.62 2.97 -2.28
N LEU A 15 -2.51 2.01 -2.56
CA LEU A 15 -3.49 2.06 -3.64
C LEU A 15 -4.87 2.23 -3.00
N LEU A 16 -5.40 3.45 -3.04
CA LEU A 16 -6.55 3.87 -2.24
C LEU A 16 -7.76 4.16 -3.13
N ASP A 17 -8.86 3.51 -2.83
CA ASP A 17 -10.15 3.80 -3.41
C ASP A 17 -10.64 5.19 -2.97
N THR A 18 -10.97 6.02 -3.93
CA THR A 18 -11.56 7.34 -3.74
C THR A 18 -12.86 7.48 -4.54
N SER A 19 -13.56 6.36 -4.77
CA SER A 19 -14.86 6.34 -5.42
C SER A 19 -15.94 7.05 -4.57
N GLY A 20 -17.09 7.29 -5.17
CA GLY A 20 -18.18 8.02 -4.53
C GLY A 20 -18.70 7.37 -3.24
N SER A 21 -18.62 6.04 -3.10
CA SER A 21 -18.99 5.30 -1.88
C SER A 21 -18.11 5.65 -0.68
N MET A 22 -16.84 6.03 -0.93
CA MET A 22 -15.93 6.49 0.11
C MET A 22 -16.26 7.90 0.64
N SER A 23 -17.28 8.59 0.13
CA SER A 23 -17.63 9.96 0.55
C SER A 23 -18.02 10.04 2.02
N GLY A 24 -17.71 11.15 2.66
CA GLY A 24 -18.02 11.42 4.07
C GLY A 24 -16.98 10.84 5.03
N GLU A 25 -17.42 10.07 6.02
CA GLU A 25 -16.54 9.54 7.07
C GLU A 25 -15.41 8.64 6.52
N PRO A 26 -15.63 7.71 5.57
CA PRO A 26 -14.58 6.82 5.09
C PRO A 26 -13.38 7.55 4.52
N ILE A 27 -13.57 8.53 3.63
CA ILE A 27 -12.45 9.25 3.01
C ILE A 27 -11.67 10.10 4.03
N GLU A 28 -12.36 10.72 5.01
CA GLU A 28 -11.70 11.44 6.10
C GLU A 28 -10.92 10.49 7.00
N ALA A 29 -11.45 9.29 7.24
CA ALA A 29 -10.75 8.25 7.99
C ALA A 29 -9.48 7.77 7.27
N VAL A 30 -9.52 7.63 5.93
CA VAL A 30 -8.34 7.32 5.11
C VAL A 30 -7.29 8.42 5.22
N LYS A 31 -7.66 9.70 5.08
CA LYS A 31 -6.74 10.83 5.24
C LYS A 31 -6.04 10.80 6.61
N ASN A 32 -6.83 10.68 7.68
CA ASN A 32 -6.31 10.60 9.04
C ASN A 32 -5.44 9.34 9.25
N GLY A 33 -5.85 8.21 8.69
CA GLY A 33 -5.12 6.95 8.75
C GLY A 33 -3.73 7.06 8.10
N VAL A 34 -3.64 7.65 6.92
CA VAL A 34 -2.34 7.89 6.25
C VAL A 34 -1.46 8.83 7.07
N GLN A 35 -2.02 9.89 7.68
CA GLN A 35 -1.26 10.77 8.56
C GLN A 35 -0.71 10.04 9.78
N VAL A 36 -1.51 9.16 10.41
CA VAL A 36 -1.07 8.32 11.53
C VAL A 36 0.05 7.39 11.10
N LEU A 37 -0.09 6.73 9.94
CA LEU A 37 0.93 5.87 9.37
C LEU A 37 2.25 6.62 9.18
N ILE A 38 2.25 7.77 8.52
CA ILE A 38 3.45 8.57 8.29
C ILE A 38 4.09 9.02 9.60
N SER A 39 3.27 9.50 10.56
CA SER A 39 3.77 9.94 11.86
C SER A 39 4.44 8.81 12.63
N SER A 40 3.87 7.60 12.58
CA SER A 40 4.46 6.41 13.21
C SER A 40 5.77 6.00 12.55
N LEU A 41 5.81 5.93 11.22
CA LEU A 41 7.00 5.54 10.47
C LEU A 41 8.16 6.55 10.63
N ARG A 42 7.87 7.84 10.79
CA ARG A 42 8.89 8.86 11.06
C ARG A 42 9.55 8.73 12.43
N GLN A 43 8.92 8.04 13.36
CA GLN A 43 9.48 7.75 14.69
C GLN A 43 10.28 6.46 14.72
N ASP A 44 10.19 5.64 13.68
CA ASP A 44 10.93 4.40 13.53
C ASP A 44 12.23 4.66 12.74
N PRO A 45 13.42 4.50 13.35
CA PRO A 45 14.67 4.79 12.68
C PRO A 45 14.92 3.91 11.46
N TYR A 46 14.51 2.64 11.49
CA TYR A 46 14.67 1.72 10.35
C TYR A 46 13.78 2.11 9.18
N ALA A 47 12.50 2.42 9.48
CA ALA A 47 11.57 2.87 8.44
C ALA A 47 11.98 4.23 7.86
N LEU A 48 12.42 5.17 8.70
CA LEU A 48 12.84 6.50 8.26
C LEU A 48 14.00 6.44 7.25
N GLU A 49 14.90 5.47 7.40
CA GLU A 49 16.04 5.30 6.51
C GLU A 49 15.72 4.49 5.24
N THR A 50 14.84 3.50 5.33
CA THR A 50 14.62 2.54 4.23
C THR A 50 13.33 2.73 3.48
N ALA A 51 12.23 3.12 4.13
CA ALA A 51 10.91 3.16 3.53
C ALA A 51 10.69 4.40 2.64
N PHE A 52 10.22 4.15 1.43
CA PHE A 52 9.78 5.16 0.48
C PHE A 52 8.32 4.90 0.15
N LEU A 53 7.46 5.91 0.29
CA LEU A 53 6.04 5.77 0.08
C LEU A 53 5.56 6.45 -1.20
N SER A 54 4.64 5.80 -1.88
CA SER A 54 3.86 6.34 -2.99
C SER A 54 2.37 6.21 -2.68
N VAL A 55 1.57 7.17 -3.11
CA VAL A 55 0.12 7.11 -3.01
C VAL A 55 -0.50 7.20 -4.40
N ILE A 56 -1.27 6.19 -4.73
CA ILE A 56 -2.10 6.11 -5.94
C ILE A 56 -3.54 6.07 -5.49
N THR A 57 -4.39 6.92 -6.04
CA THR A 57 -5.83 6.90 -5.84
C THR A 57 -6.52 6.42 -7.08
N PHE A 58 -7.69 5.80 -6.92
CA PHE A 58 -8.56 5.46 -8.04
C PHE A 58 -10.03 5.75 -7.71
N ASP A 59 -10.63 6.51 -8.59
CA ASP A 59 -12.06 6.75 -8.71
C ASP A 59 -12.51 6.31 -10.11
N SER A 60 -13.12 7.18 -10.92
CA SER A 60 -13.33 6.93 -12.35
C SER A 60 -12.01 6.91 -13.15
N VAL A 61 -10.93 7.49 -12.60
CA VAL A 61 -9.58 7.57 -13.19
C VAL A 61 -8.53 7.35 -12.11
N ALA A 62 -7.56 6.49 -12.38
CA ALA A 62 -6.44 6.30 -11.46
C ALA A 62 -5.41 7.43 -11.59
N LYS A 63 -4.88 7.91 -10.45
CA LYS A 63 -3.87 8.98 -10.37
C LYS A 63 -2.80 8.65 -9.33
N GLN A 64 -1.54 8.78 -9.69
CA GLN A 64 -0.46 8.83 -8.71
C GLN A 64 -0.38 10.25 -8.14
N ILE A 65 -0.90 10.43 -6.93
CA ILE A 65 -0.90 11.76 -6.28
C ILE A 65 0.41 12.06 -5.57
N ILE A 66 1.12 11.03 -5.12
CA ILE A 66 2.46 11.15 -4.53
C ILE A 66 3.35 10.09 -5.17
N PRO A 67 4.41 10.49 -5.90
CA PRO A 67 5.41 9.54 -6.41
C PRO A 67 6.22 8.94 -5.26
N LEU A 68 7.03 7.92 -5.56
CA LEU A 68 7.82 7.22 -4.54
C LEU A 68 8.80 8.18 -3.84
N THR A 69 8.45 8.58 -2.62
CA THR A 69 9.08 9.66 -1.85
C THR A 69 9.58 9.13 -0.51
N ASP A 70 10.74 9.60 -0.04
CA ASP A 70 11.24 9.30 1.30
C ASP A 70 10.32 9.86 2.39
N LEU A 71 10.34 9.25 3.58
CA LEU A 71 9.44 9.63 4.67
C LEU A 71 9.67 11.06 5.19
N ALA A 72 10.90 11.56 5.13
CA ALA A 72 11.20 12.91 5.61
C ALA A 72 10.56 13.99 4.73
N SER A 73 10.58 13.76 3.41
CA SER A 73 10.03 14.66 2.39
C SER A 73 8.55 14.43 2.09
N PHE A 74 7.96 13.32 2.59
CA PHE A 74 6.58 12.96 2.27
C PHE A 74 5.59 14.01 2.81
N GLN A 75 4.70 14.49 1.95
CA GLN A 75 3.59 15.38 2.30
C GLN A 75 2.31 14.87 1.65
N MET A 76 1.33 14.52 2.49
CA MET A 76 0.03 14.05 1.99
C MET A 76 -0.67 15.17 1.23
N GLN A 77 -1.13 14.86 0.04
CA GLN A 77 -2.00 15.74 -0.74
C GLN A 77 -3.46 15.50 -0.36
N GLU A 78 -4.30 16.49 -0.63
CA GLU A 78 -5.73 16.34 -0.43
C GLU A 78 -6.30 15.28 -1.38
N ILE A 79 -7.16 14.41 -0.83
CA ILE A 79 -7.92 13.43 -1.58
C ILE A 79 -9.42 13.67 -1.37
N VAL A 80 -10.19 13.51 -2.44
CA VAL A 80 -11.64 13.72 -2.44
C VAL A 80 -12.30 12.51 -3.06
N ALA A 81 -13.36 12.01 -2.43
CA ALA A 81 -14.12 10.89 -2.96
C ALA A 81 -15.11 11.36 -4.04
N ASN A 82 -15.08 10.69 -5.20
CA ASN A 82 -15.96 10.98 -6.33
C ASN A 82 -15.97 9.82 -7.34
N GLY A 83 -16.99 9.76 -8.18
CA GLY A 83 -17.04 8.88 -9.36
C GLY A 83 -17.17 7.39 -9.07
N GLY A 84 -16.68 6.58 -10.00
CA GLY A 84 -16.70 5.11 -9.95
C GLY A 84 -15.47 4.49 -9.31
N THR A 85 -15.31 3.16 -9.49
CA THR A 85 -14.26 2.35 -8.87
C THR A 85 -13.41 1.70 -9.97
N SER A 86 -12.55 2.49 -10.63
CA SER A 86 -11.65 2.00 -11.70
C SER A 86 -10.43 1.28 -11.11
N MET A 87 -10.67 0.14 -10.48
CA MET A 87 -9.62 -0.69 -9.86
C MET A 87 -8.61 -1.18 -10.89
N GLY A 88 -9.05 -1.60 -12.07
CA GLY A 88 -8.17 -2.01 -13.16
C GLY A 88 -7.26 -0.89 -13.63
N GLY A 89 -7.77 0.34 -13.70
CA GLY A 89 -6.97 1.54 -13.91
C GLY A 89 -5.91 1.74 -12.82
N GLY A 90 -6.30 1.55 -11.55
CA GLY A 90 -5.40 1.60 -10.39
C GLY A 90 -4.27 0.57 -10.48
N LEU A 91 -4.58 -0.69 -10.77
CA LEU A 91 -3.60 -1.78 -10.89
C LEU A 91 -2.63 -1.55 -12.07
N ARG A 92 -3.13 -1.07 -13.22
CA ARG A 92 -2.27 -0.71 -14.37
C ARG A 92 -1.33 0.44 -14.02
N LEU A 93 -1.85 1.51 -13.41
CA LEU A 93 -1.03 2.65 -13.02
C LEU A 93 0.03 2.26 -11.99
N LEU A 94 -0.35 1.46 -10.98
CA LEU A 94 0.59 0.90 -10.00
C LEU A 94 1.73 0.15 -10.68
N SER A 95 1.42 -0.73 -11.65
CA SER A 95 2.41 -1.49 -12.40
C SER A 95 3.37 -0.58 -13.19
N GLN A 96 2.85 0.47 -13.81
CA GLN A 96 3.65 1.48 -14.53
C GLN A 96 4.55 2.27 -13.58
N CYS A 97 4.04 2.70 -12.42
CA CYS A 97 4.81 3.39 -11.39
C CYS A 97 5.95 2.51 -10.86
N MET A 98 5.66 1.27 -10.52
CA MET A 98 6.68 0.31 -10.09
C MET A 98 7.76 0.11 -11.16
N GLY A 99 7.37 -0.03 -12.42
CA GLY A 99 8.31 -0.17 -13.54
C GLY A 99 9.23 1.03 -13.75
N ARG A 100 8.77 2.22 -13.43
CA ARG A 100 9.46 3.50 -13.60
C ARG A 100 10.31 3.89 -12.39
N GLU A 101 9.84 3.63 -11.16
CA GLU A 101 10.38 4.19 -9.93
C GLU A 101 11.29 3.23 -9.16
N ILE A 102 11.12 1.91 -9.33
CA ILE A 102 11.90 0.90 -8.63
C ILE A 102 13.22 0.67 -9.35
N ALA A 103 14.32 0.87 -8.64
CA ALA A 103 15.65 0.60 -9.16
C ALA A 103 15.88 -0.92 -9.29
N LYS A 104 16.21 -1.37 -10.49
CA LYS A 104 16.57 -2.78 -10.74
C LYS A 104 18.02 -3.04 -10.35
N SER A 105 18.31 -4.28 -9.93
CA SER A 105 19.68 -4.72 -9.71
C SER A 105 20.46 -4.78 -11.02
N THR A 106 21.73 -4.38 -10.96
CA THR A 106 22.71 -4.53 -12.04
C THR A 106 23.84 -5.45 -11.58
N ALA A 107 24.80 -5.74 -12.44
CA ALA A 107 25.98 -6.51 -12.08
C ALA A 107 26.82 -5.84 -10.97
N GLU A 108 26.78 -4.51 -10.92
CA GLU A 108 27.63 -3.70 -10.02
C GLU A 108 26.88 -3.23 -8.76
N LYS A 109 25.53 -3.19 -8.79
CA LYS A 109 24.72 -2.60 -7.72
C LYS A 109 23.41 -3.35 -7.50
N LYS A 110 23.12 -3.66 -6.23
CA LYS A 110 21.80 -4.16 -5.85
C LYS A 110 20.73 -3.05 -6.02
N GLY A 111 19.62 -3.39 -6.63
CA GLY A 111 18.44 -2.51 -6.75
C GLY A 111 17.66 -2.39 -5.44
N ASP A 112 16.49 -1.77 -5.53
CA ASP A 112 15.57 -1.66 -4.41
C ASP A 112 15.08 -3.05 -3.96
N TRP A 113 14.52 -3.13 -2.75
CA TRP A 113 13.80 -4.30 -2.29
C TRP A 113 12.49 -4.45 -3.05
N LYS A 114 11.91 -5.63 -3.05
CA LYS A 114 10.60 -5.83 -3.65
C LYS A 114 9.54 -4.99 -2.93
N PRO A 115 8.66 -4.33 -3.67
CA PRO A 115 7.69 -3.41 -3.09
C PRO A 115 6.65 -4.11 -2.24
N LEU A 116 6.21 -3.43 -1.19
CA LEU A 116 4.99 -3.72 -0.45
C LEU A 116 3.84 -2.92 -1.06
N VAL A 117 2.70 -3.55 -1.26
CA VAL A 117 1.49 -2.92 -1.80
C VAL A 117 0.35 -3.10 -0.81
N PHE A 118 -0.31 -2.00 -0.47
CA PHE A 118 -1.52 -1.99 0.36
C PHE A 118 -2.66 -1.38 -0.44
N LEU A 119 -3.61 -2.21 -0.82
CA LEU A 119 -4.83 -1.82 -1.53
C LEU A 119 -5.98 -1.69 -0.53
N MET A 120 -6.75 -0.61 -0.59
CA MET A 120 -8.00 -0.45 0.17
C MET A 120 -9.14 -0.05 -0.77
N THR A 121 -10.29 -0.72 -0.64
CA THR A 121 -11.52 -0.42 -1.36
C THR A 121 -12.74 -0.79 -0.52
N ASP A 122 -13.85 -0.09 -0.69
CA ASP A 122 -15.14 -0.38 -0.06
C ASP A 122 -16.19 -0.97 -1.02
N GLY A 123 -15.81 -1.18 -2.30
CA GLY A 123 -16.73 -1.60 -3.34
C GLY A 123 -16.22 -2.65 -4.29
N SER A 124 -16.99 -2.86 -5.34
CA SER A 124 -16.64 -3.71 -6.48
C SER A 124 -16.09 -2.87 -7.63
N PRO A 125 -15.15 -3.40 -8.44
CA PRO A 125 -14.67 -2.71 -9.63
C PRO A 125 -15.81 -2.37 -10.60
N THR A 126 -15.72 -1.17 -11.19
CA THR A 126 -16.65 -0.73 -12.25
C THR A 126 -16.01 -0.78 -13.63
N ASP A 127 -14.74 -1.19 -13.72
CA ASP A 127 -13.99 -1.34 -14.96
C ASP A 127 -13.53 -2.79 -15.19
N GLU A 128 -12.89 -3.02 -16.33
CA GLU A 128 -12.23 -4.28 -16.64
C GLU A 128 -10.90 -4.35 -15.87
N TRP A 129 -10.89 -5.03 -14.74
CA TRP A 129 -9.77 -5.05 -13.80
C TRP A 129 -8.80 -6.21 -14.02
N GLU A 130 -9.22 -7.28 -14.71
CA GLU A 130 -8.41 -8.47 -14.92
C GLU A 130 -7.12 -8.16 -15.70
N SER A 131 -7.17 -7.30 -16.70
CA SER A 131 -5.98 -6.89 -17.44
C SER A 131 -4.99 -6.14 -16.55
N GLY A 132 -5.48 -5.29 -15.65
CA GLY A 132 -4.65 -4.61 -14.65
C GLY A 132 -3.98 -5.60 -13.70
N LEU A 133 -4.69 -6.65 -13.28
CA LEU A 133 -4.13 -7.72 -12.46
C LEU A 133 -2.99 -8.45 -13.20
N VAL A 134 -3.17 -8.78 -14.48
CA VAL A 134 -2.11 -9.42 -15.29
C VAL A 134 -0.86 -8.56 -15.35
N GLU A 135 -1.00 -7.24 -15.47
CA GLU A 135 0.15 -6.32 -15.48
C GLU A 135 0.83 -6.28 -14.10
N LEU A 136 0.07 -6.22 -13.01
CA LEU A 136 0.62 -6.26 -11.66
C LEU A 136 1.40 -7.54 -11.39
N GLN A 137 0.87 -8.70 -11.79
CA GLN A 137 1.54 -10.00 -11.63
C GLN A 137 2.89 -10.06 -12.38
N LYS A 138 3.01 -9.41 -13.53
CA LYS A 138 4.29 -9.31 -14.26
C LYS A 138 5.35 -8.51 -13.48
N CYS A 139 4.94 -7.53 -12.69
CA CYS A 139 5.84 -6.73 -11.86
C CYS A 139 6.39 -7.47 -10.64
N ARG A 140 5.76 -8.57 -10.22
CA ARG A 140 6.16 -9.42 -9.09
C ARG A 140 6.45 -8.62 -7.81
N PRO A 141 5.47 -7.93 -7.24
CA PRO A 141 5.63 -7.27 -5.94
C PRO A 141 6.07 -8.27 -4.88
N GLY A 142 6.72 -7.79 -3.83
CA GLY A 142 7.15 -8.63 -2.71
C GLY A 142 5.95 -9.13 -1.91
N MET A 143 5.01 -8.24 -1.65
CA MET A 143 3.77 -8.56 -0.96
C MET A 143 2.66 -7.61 -1.40
N VAL A 144 1.46 -8.14 -1.53
CA VAL A 144 0.24 -7.36 -1.73
C VAL A 144 -0.73 -7.70 -0.60
N VAL A 145 -1.20 -6.69 0.10
CA VAL A 145 -2.28 -6.79 1.10
C VAL A 145 -3.48 -6.03 0.57
N ALA A 146 -4.62 -6.67 0.49
CA ALA A 146 -5.87 -6.03 0.08
C ALA A 146 -6.81 -5.91 1.29
N CYS A 147 -7.35 -4.72 1.50
CA CYS A 147 -8.29 -4.39 2.56
C CYS A 147 -9.68 -4.11 1.97
N ALA A 148 -10.65 -4.92 2.37
CA ALA A 148 -12.06 -4.70 2.14
C ALA A 148 -12.60 -3.80 3.26
N ALA A 149 -12.90 -2.55 2.97
CA ALA A 149 -13.39 -1.56 3.94
C ALA A 149 -14.92 -1.61 4.01
N GLY A 150 -15.45 -2.34 5.01
CA GLY A 150 -16.88 -2.53 5.20
C GLY A 150 -17.44 -3.77 4.51
N ALA A 151 -18.72 -4.06 4.81
CA ALA A 151 -19.38 -5.28 4.37
C ALA A 151 -19.75 -5.32 2.86
N SER A 152 -19.72 -4.17 2.20
CA SER A 152 -20.06 -4.04 0.76
C SER A 152 -18.89 -4.32 -0.17
N ALA A 153 -17.67 -4.34 0.33
CA ALA A 153 -16.49 -4.61 -0.48
C ALA A 153 -16.46 -6.07 -0.99
N ASP A 154 -16.13 -6.24 -2.27
CA ASP A 154 -16.09 -7.55 -2.91
C ASP A 154 -14.79 -8.29 -2.61
N THR A 155 -14.78 -9.09 -1.55
CA THR A 155 -13.62 -9.91 -1.17
C THR A 155 -13.27 -10.99 -2.20
N SER A 156 -14.22 -11.40 -3.06
CA SER A 156 -13.94 -12.40 -4.10
C SER A 156 -13.01 -11.85 -5.17
N VAL A 157 -13.16 -10.59 -5.54
CA VAL A 157 -12.24 -9.87 -6.43
C VAL A 157 -10.86 -9.72 -5.77
N LEU A 158 -10.83 -9.29 -4.50
CA LEU A 158 -9.58 -9.09 -3.78
C LEU A 158 -8.78 -10.38 -3.62
N LYS A 159 -9.44 -11.51 -3.38
CA LYS A 159 -8.81 -12.85 -3.32
C LYS A 159 -8.19 -13.29 -4.66
N ARG A 160 -8.62 -12.75 -5.78
CA ARG A 160 -7.96 -12.98 -7.08
C ARG A 160 -6.69 -12.13 -7.24
N ILE A 161 -6.61 -10.99 -6.55
CA ILE A 161 -5.45 -10.09 -6.59
C ILE A 161 -4.34 -10.60 -5.68
N THR A 162 -4.68 -11.07 -4.47
CA THR A 162 -3.72 -11.53 -3.46
C THR A 162 -4.30 -12.58 -2.52
N GLU A 163 -3.41 -13.39 -1.94
CA GLU A 163 -3.75 -14.33 -0.87
C GLU A 163 -3.94 -13.64 0.49
N ILE A 164 -3.46 -12.39 0.64
CA ILE A 164 -3.56 -11.63 1.90
C ILE A 164 -4.70 -10.63 1.77
N VAL A 165 -5.89 -11.06 2.13
CA VAL A 165 -7.09 -10.21 2.17
C VAL A 165 -7.52 -10.02 3.61
N VAL A 166 -7.71 -8.78 4.01
CA VAL A 166 -8.28 -8.40 5.30
C VAL A 166 -9.59 -7.66 5.09
N GLN A 167 -10.50 -7.80 6.03
CA GLN A 167 -11.80 -7.14 5.99
C GLN A 167 -12.03 -6.34 7.27
N LEU A 168 -12.52 -5.13 7.11
CA LEU A 168 -13.06 -4.30 8.18
C LEU A 168 -14.57 -4.49 8.21
N ASP A 169 -15.15 -4.66 9.40
CA ASP A 169 -16.61 -4.82 9.53
C ASP A 169 -17.37 -3.56 9.08
N THR A 170 -16.74 -2.41 9.29
CA THR A 170 -17.27 -1.08 8.91
C THR A 170 -16.16 -0.25 8.25
N ALA A 171 -16.56 0.77 7.48
CA ALA A 171 -15.63 1.75 6.89
C ALA A 171 -15.62 3.06 7.71
N ASP A 172 -15.52 2.95 9.03
CA ASP A 172 -15.50 4.08 9.95
C ASP A 172 -14.07 4.49 10.37
N SER A 173 -14.00 5.59 11.13
CA SER A 173 -12.73 6.15 11.60
C SER A 173 -11.93 5.19 12.48
N ALA A 174 -12.58 4.34 13.29
CA ALA A 174 -11.90 3.44 14.21
C ALA A 174 -11.25 2.29 13.46
N THR A 175 -11.99 1.61 12.59
CA THR A 175 -11.53 0.43 11.83
C THR A 175 -10.48 0.79 10.79
N ILE A 176 -10.67 1.88 10.03
CA ILE A 176 -9.70 2.36 9.06
C ILE A 176 -8.40 2.81 9.75
N LYS A 177 -8.49 3.50 10.89
CA LYS A 177 -7.31 3.87 11.68
C LYS A 177 -6.57 2.65 12.22
N ALA A 178 -7.28 1.62 12.67
CA ALA A 178 -6.68 0.37 13.13
C ALA A 178 -5.91 -0.33 11.98
N PHE A 179 -6.49 -0.37 10.79
CA PHE A 179 -5.81 -0.88 9.58
C PHE A 179 -4.52 -0.11 9.29
N PHE A 180 -4.53 1.22 9.23
CA PHE A 180 -3.32 2.00 8.94
C PHE A 180 -2.24 1.88 10.02
N LYS A 181 -2.62 1.70 11.30
CA LYS A 181 -1.67 1.37 12.37
C LYS A 181 -1.03 0.01 12.14
N TRP A 182 -1.81 -0.98 11.74
CA TRP A 182 -1.29 -2.31 11.40
C TRP A 182 -0.38 -2.26 10.16
N VAL A 183 -0.73 -1.47 9.14
CA VAL A 183 0.14 -1.22 7.97
C VAL A 183 1.46 -0.59 8.40
N SER A 184 1.46 0.42 9.28
CA SER A 184 2.69 1.03 9.76
C SER A 184 3.59 0.04 10.50
N ALA A 185 3.02 -0.77 11.39
CA ALA A 185 3.76 -1.83 12.09
C ALA A 185 4.33 -2.88 11.11
N SER A 186 3.59 -3.21 10.06
CA SER A 186 4.04 -4.13 9.01
C SER A 186 5.25 -3.58 8.22
N ILE A 187 5.23 -2.30 7.90
CA ILE A 187 6.33 -1.62 7.21
C ILE A 187 7.55 -1.53 8.14
N SER A 188 7.36 -1.20 9.43
CA SER A 188 8.43 -1.15 10.43
C SER A 188 9.15 -2.49 10.58
N ILE A 189 8.40 -3.60 10.71
CA ILE A 189 8.98 -4.96 10.76
C ILE A 189 9.74 -5.27 9.47
N GLY A 190 9.19 -4.88 8.31
CA GLY A 190 9.87 -5.04 7.03
C GLY A 190 11.20 -4.28 6.96
N SER A 191 11.20 -3.03 7.40
CA SER A 191 12.38 -2.17 7.44
C SER A 191 13.46 -2.72 8.39
N GLU A 192 13.06 -3.13 9.60
CA GLU A 192 13.96 -3.74 10.57
C GLU A 192 14.57 -5.06 10.04
N LYS A 193 13.75 -5.92 9.43
CA LYS A 193 14.20 -7.19 8.88
C LYS A 193 15.19 -7.00 7.73
N ILE A 194 14.93 -6.03 6.87
CA ILE A 194 15.80 -5.66 5.76
C ILE A 194 17.14 -5.17 6.29
N GLU A 195 17.13 -4.25 7.26
CA GLU A 195 18.34 -3.64 7.81
C GLU A 195 19.16 -4.65 8.62
N SER A 196 18.50 -5.42 9.50
CA SER A 196 19.19 -6.34 10.43
C SER A 196 19.61 -7.66 9.79
N ARG A 197 18.84 -8.17 8.82
CA ARG A 197 19.02 -9.52 8.25
C ARG A 197 19.23 -9.54 6.74
N GLY A 198 19.01 -8.43 6.04
CA GLY A 198 19.08 -8.35 4.58
C GLY A 198 18.05 -9.26 3.89
N GLN A 199 16.87 -9.45 4.48
CA GLN A 199 15.80 -10.34 4.00
C GLN A 199 14.51 -9.57 3.78
N GLU A 200 13.75 -9.97 2.76
CA GLU A 200 12.40 -9.45 2.47
C GLU A 200 11.36 -10.13 3.36
N ILE A 201 10.21 -9.48 3.54
CA ILE A 201 9.01 -10.12 4.12
C ILE A 201 8.45 -11.09 3.07
N GLY A 202 8.25 -12.34 3.45
CA GLY A 202 7.80 -13.41 2.56
C GLY A 202 6.30 -13.69 2.58
N GLY A 203 5.55 -13.17 3.54
CA GLY A 203 4.11 -13.44 3.64
C GLY A 203 3.46 -12.99 4.95
N LEU A 204 2.18 -13.30 5.09
CA LEU A 204 1.35 -12.89 6.23
C LEU A 204 1.92 -13.29 7.60
N ASN A 205 2.51 -14.48 7.69
CA ASN A 205 3.08 -15.03 8.95
C ASN A 205 4.27 -14.20 9.48
N GLU A 206 4.82 -13.32 8.67
CA GLU A 206 5.94 -12.44 9.04
C GLU A 206 5.48 -11.03 9.38
N LEU A 207 4.18 -10.74 9.19
CA LEU A 207 3.54 -9.49 9.61
C LEU A 207 3.13 -9.56 11.09
N PRO A 208 2.96 -8.41 11.75
CA PRO A 208 2.38 -8.40 13.08
C PRO A 208 0.96 -8.97 13.05
N PRO A 209 0.47 -9.58 14.13
CA PRO A 209 -0.91 -10.03 14.18
C PRO A 209 -1.84 -8.84 13.93
N PRO A 210 -2.87 -8.98 13.09
CA PRO A 210 -3.84 -7.92 12.87
C PRO A 210 -4.60 -7.62 14.16
N PRO A 211 -4.99 -6.36 14.39
CA PRO A 211 -5.82 -6.01 15.53
C PRO A 211 -7.25 -6.56 15.37
N PRO A 212 -8.06 -6.60 16.44
CA PRO A 212 -9.41 -7.19 16.40
C PRO A 212 -10.35 -6.60 15.34
N GLU A 213 -10.13 -5.35 14.94
CA GLU A 213 -10.91 -4.64 13.93
C GLU A 213 -10.55 -5.06 12.48
N VAL A 214 -9.47 -5.80 12.30
CA VAL A 214 -8.92 -6.21 10.99
C VAL A 214 -8.99 -7.73 10.88
N ASN A 215 -10.00 -8.23 10.19
CA ASN A 215 -10.26 -9.66 10.06
C ASN A 215 -9.53 -10.23 8.84
N VAL A 216 -8.74 -11.30 9.01
CA VAL A 216 -8.14 -12.01 7.87
C VAL A 216 -9.22 -12.84 7.19
N VAL A 217 -9.37 -12.68 5.87
CA VAL A 217 -10.35 -13.42 5.06
C VAL A 217 -9.62 -14.58 4.38
N ILE A 218 -9.96 -15.81 4.81
CA ILE A 218 -9.40 -17.05 4.27
C ILE A 218 -10.22 -17.54 3.07
#